data_c0991355f7673a1c999ca737ce2be497
#
_entry.id   c0991355f7673a1c999ca737ce2be497
#
_cell.length_a   1.000
_cell.length_b   1.000
_cell.length_c   1.000
_cell.angle_alpha   90.00
_cell.angle_beta   90.00
_cell.angle_gamma   90.00
#
_symmetry.space_group_name_H-M   'P 1'
#
loop_
_entity.id
_entity.type
_entity.pdbx_description
1 polymer ?
#
loop_
_entity_poly.entity_id
_entity_poly.type
_entity_poly.pdbx_seq_one_letter_code
_entity_poly.pdbx_strand_id
1 'polypeptide(L)'
;MKFERGPDVFVPGSAAPSGGAELVERDGGGRASTREAITLTVSQTTLPETYPLEHPDPGTLAGAEIDIDETAAPAPLQAGAPVRDDSPTFAQLGVRDEIVRTLKAVGIERTFAIQELTLPLALAGDDLIGQARTGTGKTLGFGVPLIQRITAGSISGFDPGDMTLDGTPRALVVVPTRELCLQVSADLAAASRALGVRVLSIYGGRPYEPQIKALTSGVDVVVGTPGRLLDLAEQRHLVLGKVRVLVLDEADEMLDLGFLPDIERILRMVPQQRQTMLFSATMPGPIITLARTFLTQPTHIRAEEADATVIHERTRQFVYRAHAMDKVELLSRMLQARGRGLTMIFTRTKRTAQKVADELTERGFAAAAVHGDLGQGAREQALRAFRSEKVDVLVATDVAARGIDVPEVTHVINYQCPEDEKPYVHRIGRTGRAGRAGVAITLVDWDEETRWKMISDALGLGMPEPAETYSTSEHLFSDLDIPADSTGRLPLARRTRAGLEAEPSDEGGQARRAAGIRRGVRSGPTDSQLPPVRRLRRRTRNGEAAGSSAETAPPAEHPCDHGDAGPRRRRRRSRGRNAGTGEHGSQPRAAG
;
A
#
# COMPACT_ATOMS: atom_id res chain seq x y z
N MET A 1 -45.81 -48.04 -11.56
CA MET A 1 -45.70 -48.27 -13.01
C MET A 1 -44.26 -47.95 -13.36
N LYS A 2 -43.39 -48.90 -13.37
CA LYS A 2 -42.96 -49.82 -14.44
C LYS A 2 -42.18 -49.05 -15.53
N PHE A 3 -40.83 -49.26 -15.51
CA PHE A 3 -39.98 -49.96 -16.48
C PHE A 3 -39.52 -49.06 -17.64
N GLU A 4 -38.35 -49.07 -18.27
CA GLU A 4 -37.18 -49.99 -18.35
C GLU A 4 -36.05 -49.24 -19.06
N ARG A 5 -34.81 -49.45 -18.66
CA ARG A 5 -33.61 -50.03 -19.30
C ARG A 5 -33.18 -49.57 -20.70
N GLY A 6 -31.91 -49.34 -20.80
CA GLY A 6 -30.93 -49.12 -21.84
C GLY A 6 -30.99 -50.10 -23.05
N PRO A 7 -29.98 -50.25 -23.92
CA PRO A 7 -28.55 -50.56 -23.65
C PRO A 7 -27.51 -49.97 -24.67
N ASP A 8 -26.25 -50.16 -24.29
CA ASP A 8 -25.07 -50.73 -24.95
C ASP A 8 -24.48 -50.25 -26.28
N VAL A 9 -23.16 -49.95 -26.19
CA VAL A 9 -22.00 -50.56 -26.86
C VAL A 9 -21.75 -50.24 -28.34
N PHE A 10 -20.60 -49.65 -28.63
CA PHE A 10 -19.66 -50.18 -29.62
C PHE A 10 -18.26 -49.58 -29.51
N VAL A 11 -17.25 -50.45 -29.27
CA VAL A 11 -15.82 -50.29 -29.58
C VAL A 11 -15.56 -51.26 -30.73
N PRO A 12 -14.69 -50.95 -31.70
CA PRO A 12 -13.37 -51.55 -31.82
C PRO A 12 -12.32 -50.53 -32.37
N GLY A 13 -11.05 -50.71 -32.24
CA GLY A 13 -10.10 -51.77 -32.17
C GLY A 13 -8.84 -51.46 -32.94
N SER A 14 -7.72 -51.64 -32.26
CA SER A 14 -6.44 -52.23 -32.67
C SER A 14 -5.62 -51.64 -33.83
N ALA A 15 -4.35 -51.38 -33.55
CA ALA A 15 -3.20 -52.16 -34.04
C ALA A 15 -1.87 -51.61 -33.52
N ALA A 16 -1.10 -52.46 -32.84
CA ALA A 16 0.35 -52.33 -32.68
C ALA A 16 1.04 -53.12 -33.84
N PRO A 17 2.34 -52.94 -34.06
CA PRO A 17 3.30 -54.02 -33.81
C PRO A 17 4.58 -53.53 -33.11
N SER A 18 5.08 -54.20 -32.05
CA SER A 18 5.94 -55.40 -31.94
C SER A 18 7.40 -55.19 -32.41
N GLY A 19 8.29 -55.44 -31.44
CA GLY A 19 9.74 -55.69 -31.55
C GLY A 19 10.38 -55.23 -30.25
N GLY A 20 10.85 -55.97 -29.37
CA GLY A 20 11.33 -57.34 -29.25
C GLY A 20 12.77 -57.27 -28.75
N ALA A 21 13.03 -57.99 -27.61
CA ALA A 21 14.33 -58.43 -27.07
C ALA A 21 15.08 -57.35 -26.20
N GLU A 22 15.70 -57.59 -25.05
CA GLU A 22 16.03 -58.86 -24.35
C GLU A 22 16.43 -58.50 -22.90
N LEU A 23 16.06 -59.32 -21.98
CA LEU A 23 16.47 -59.34 -20.59
C LEU A 23 17.93 -59.77 -20.43
N VAL A 24 18.73 -59.08 -19.64
CA VAL A 24 19.85 -59.65 -18.90
C VAL A 24 19.82 -59.12 -17.47
N GLU A 25 19.44 -59.97 -16.54
CA GLU A 25 19.75 -59.85 -15.12
C GLU A 25 21.25 -59.96 -14.90
N ARG A 26 21.83 -59.12 -14.03
CA ARG A 26 22.87 -59.59 -13.11
C ARG A 26 22.95 -58.70 -11.85
N ASP A 27 22.87 -59.42 -10.76
CA ASP A 27 23.15 -59.08 -9.37
C ASP A 27 24.43 -58.30 -9.11
N GLY A 28 24.40 -57.57 -8.00
CA GLY A 28 25.60 -57.46 -7.16
C GLY A 28 25.99 -56.08 -6.63
N GLY A 29 25.48 -55.75 -5.44
CA GLY A 29 26.35 -55.32 -4.33
C GLY A 29 27.00 -53.95 -4.33
N GLY A 30 26.65 -53.15 -3.31
CA GLY A 30 27.68 -52.40 -2.58
C GLY A 30 27.70 -50.90 -2.73
N ARG A 31 27.21 -50.22 -1.69
CA ARG A 31 27.71 -48.94 -1.07
C ARG A 31 28.72 -48.12 -1.86
N ALA A 32 28.45 -46.83 -2.07
CA ALA A 32 29.20 -45.74 -1.45
C ALA A 32 28.72 -44.37 -1.97
N SER A 33 28.45 -43.51 -1.03
CA SER A 33 28.34 -42.06 -1.13
C SER A 33 29.58 -41.47 -1.82
N THR A 34 29.38 -40.63 -2.82
CA THR A 34 30.44 -39.72 -3.27
C THR A 34 29.81 -38.34 -3.52
N ARG A 35 30.03 -37.47 -2.53
CA ARG A 35 29.92 -36.02 -2.72
C ARG A 35 31.07 -35.62 -3.63
N GLU A 36 30.80 -35.15 -4.82
CA GLU A 36 31.81 -34.43 -5.59
C GLU A 36 31.89 -32.99 -5.08
N ALA A 37 33.00 -32.69 -4.45
CA ALA A 37 33.44 -31.34 -4.11
C ALA A 37 34.00 -30.69 -5.37
N ILE A 38 33.39 -29.61 -5.85
CA ILE A 38 33.97 -28.75 -6.87
C ILE A 38 35.01 -27.88 -6.22
N THR A 39 36.30 -28.22 -6.42
CA THR A 39 37.44 -27.43 -6.02
C THR A 39 37.68 -26.35 -7.05
N LEU A 40 37.37 -25.10 -6.71
CA LEU A 40 37.77 -23.93 -7.50
C LEU A 40 39.20 -23.56 -7.14
N THR A 41 40.11 -23.76 -8.08
CA THR A 41 41.52 -23.33 -8.00
C THR A 41 41.58 -21.83 -8.26
N VAL A 42 41.90 -21.05 -7.21
CA VAL A 42 42.17 -19.61 -7.35
C VAL A 42 43.65 -19.46 -7.69
N SER A 43 43.93 -19.01 -8.90
CA SER A 43 45.28 -18.55 -9.30
C SER A 43 45.53 -17.15 -8.72
N GLN A 44 46.51 -17.05 -7.85
CA GLN A 44 47.05 -15.79 -7.35
C GLN A 44 47.81 -15.08 -8.47
N THR A 45 47.35 -13.92 -8.91
CA THR A 45 48.12 -12.98 -9.71
C THR A 45 48.45 -11.78 -8.82
N THR A 46 49.74 -11.58 -8.63
CA THR A 46 50.37 -10.50 -7.86
C THR A 46 50.05 -9.13 -8.45
N LEU A 47 49.62 -8.20 -7.62
CA LEU A 47 49.41 -6.77 -7.92
C LEU A 47 50.77 -6.03 -7.95
N PRO A 48 50.94 -5.05 -8.87
CA PRO A 48 52.04 -4.08 -8.74
C PRO A 48 51.64 -2.86 -7.87
N GLU A 49 52.66 -2.30 -7.26
CA GLU A 49 52.66 -1.26 -6.24
C GLU A 49 52.13 0.11 -6.71
N THR A 50 51.38 0.72 -5.80
CA THR A 50 51.25 2.14 -5.44
C THR A 50 51.35 3.25 -6.50
N TYR A 51 50.22 3.90 -6.72
CA TYR A 51 50.15 5.33 -7.08
C TYR A 51 49.43 6.10 -5.97
N PRO A 52 49.86 7.34 -5.62
CA PRO A 52 49.22 8.14 -4.57
C PRO A 52 47.93 8.76 -5.06
N LEU A 53 46.88 8.55 -4.29
CA LEU A 53 45.59 9.21 -4.45
C LEU A 53 45.70 10.63 -3.89
N GLU A 54 45.73 11.63 -4.76
CA GLU A 54 45.40 13.02 -4.39
C GLU A 54 43.89 13.08 -4.10
N HIS A 55 43.56 13.44 -2.88
CA HIS A 55 42.22 13.74 -2.45
C HIS A 55 41.79 15.10 -3.04
N PRO A 56 40.69 15.22 -3.78
CA PRO A 56 40.13 16.53 -4.05
C PRO A 56 39.45 17.06 -2.79
N ASP A 57 39.70 18.35 -2.52
CA ASP A 57 39.19 19.18 -1.45
C ASP A 57 37.67 19.08 -1.28
N PRO A 58 37.13 18.95 -0.05
CA PRO A 58 35.68 18.88 0.18
C PRO A 58 35.07 20.30 0.30
N GLY A 59 35.17 21.06 -0.74
CA GLY A 59 34.59 22.41 -0.79
C GLY A 59 33.96 22.69 -2.14
N THR A 60 32.66 22.65 -2.21
CA THR A 60 31.77 23.16 -3.27
C THR A 60 30.96 22.07 -4.02
N LEU A 61 30.06 21.42 -3.31
CA LEU A 61 28.80 20.98 -3.87
C LEU A 61 27.72 21.31 -2.83
N ALA A 62 27.24 22.55 -2.89
CA ALA A 62 26.00 22.94 -2.24
C ALA A 62 24.87 22.11 -2.90
N GLY A 63 24.56 20.99 -2.24
CA GLY A 63 23.48 20.11 -2.63
C GLY A 63 22.16 20.82 -2.59
N ALA A 64 21.36 20.70 -3.63
CA ALA A 64 19.94 20.97 -3.55
C ALA A 64 19.39 19.99 -2.49
N GLU A 65 19.05 20.52 -1.31
CA GLU A 65 18.33 19.82 -0.27
C GLU A 65 17.00 19.34 -0.85
N ILE A 66 16.93 18.07 -1.16
CA ILE A 66 15.65 17.37 -1.28
C ILE A 66 15.14 17.35 0.15
N ASP A 67 14.07 18.08 0.45
CA ASP A 67 13.34 18.03 1.71
C ASP A 67 12.82 16.59 1.95
N ILE A 68 13.73 15.72 2.33
CA ILE A 68 13.44 14.50 3.08
C ILE A 68 13.40 15.02 4.50
N ASP A 69 12.23 14.96 5.13
CA ASP A 69 12.02 15.32 6.52
C ASP A 69 13.05 14.57 7.39
N GLU A 70 14.15 15.26 7.74
CA GLU A 70 15.29 14.71 8.50
C GLU A 70 14.95 14.43 9.96
N THR A 71 13.71 14.72 10.39
CA THR A 71 13.30 14.58 11.79
C THR A 71 12.65 13.23 12.13
N ALA A 72 12.36 12.39 11.15
CA ALA A 72 11.96 11.01 11.39
C ALA A 72 13.17 10.10 11.14
N ALA A 73 13.80 9.62 12.20
CA ALA A 73 14.72 8.49 12.07
C ALA A 73 14.03 7.40 11.24
N PRO A 74 14.64 6.87 10.17
CA PRO A 74 14.02 5.83 9.37
C PRO A 74 13.64 4.70 10.30
N ALA A 75 12.35 4.37 10.33
CA ALA A 75 11.89 3.20 11.07
C ALA A 75 12.70 1.99 10.58
N PRO A 76 13.17 1.12 11.48
CA PRO A 76 13.97 -0.03 11.08
C PRO A 76 13.20 -0.83 10.05
N LEU A 77 13.90 -1.28 9.00
CA LEU A 77 13.39 -2.19 7.98
C LEU A 77 12.85 -3.45 8.68
N GLN A 78 11.56 -3.50 8.96
CA GLN A 78 10.92 -4.61 9.65
C GLN A 78 10.18 -5.47 8.62
N ALA A 79 10.80 -6.56 8.21
CA ALA A 79 10.12 -7.59 7.48
C ALA A 79 9.42 -8.53 8.48
N GLY A 80 8.10 -8.71 8.30
CA GLY A 80 7.27 -9.41 9.28
C GLY A 80 7.33 -10.94 9.27
N ALA A 81 8.19 -11.57 8.47
CA ALA A 81 8.37 -13.03 8.45
C ALA A 81 9.43 -13.47 9.48
N PRO A 82 9.25 -14.58 10.19
CA PRO A 82 10.26 -15.07 11.12
C PRO A 82 11.53 -15.47 10.38
N VAL A 83 12.65 -14.89 10.78
CA VAL A 83 13.98 -15.36 10.35
C VAL A 83 14.28 -16.65 11.09
N ARG A 84 14.68 -17.69 10.37
CA ARG A 84 15.14 -18.94 10.97
C ARG A 84 16.60 -18.79 11.40
N ASP A 85 16.98 -19.46 12.47
CA ASP A 85 18.37 -19.42 12.98
C ASP A 85 19.39 -19.97 11.98
N ASP A 86 18.94 -20.84 11.07
CA ASP A 86 19.74 -21.46 10.00
C ASP A 86 19.69 -20.70 8.67
N SER A 87 18.89 -19.62 8.55
CA SER A 87 18.82 -18.82 7.31
C SER A 87 20.19 -18.23 6.96
N PRO A 88 20.58 -18.22 5.67
CA PRO A 88 21.85 -17.65 5.25
C PRO A 88 21.92 -16.13 5.50
N THR A 89 23.12 -15.62 5.67
CA THR A 89 23.38 -14.19 5.69
C THR A 89 23.43 -13.63 4.26
N PHE A 90 23.20 -12.32 4.10
CA PHE A 90 23.33 -11.66 2.80
C PHE A 90 24.75 -11.82 2.20
N ALA A 91 25.79 -11.82 3.05
CA ALA A 91 27.18 -12.06 2.60
C ALA A 91 27.36 -13.46 2.01
N GLN A 92 26.77 -14.49 2.63
CA GLN A 92 26.82 -15.87 2.13
C GLN A 92 26.16 -16.05 0.77
N LEU A 93 25.20 -15.19 0.44
CA LEU A 93 24.50 -15.17 -0.86
C LEU A 93 25.19 -14.31 -1.92
N GLY A 94 26.37 -13.75 -1.65
CA GLY A 94 27.15 -12.98 -2.62
C GLY A 94 26.76 -11.50 -2.73
N VAL A 95 26.09 -10.96 -1.71
CA VAL A 95 25.80 -9.53 -1.63
C VAL A 95 27.07 -8.75 -1.27
N ARG A 96 27.29 -7.62 -1.93
CA ARG A 96 28.46 -6.75 -1.72
C ARG A 96 28.57 -6.26 -0.28
N ASP A 97 29.81 -6.16 0.21
CA ASP A 97 30.12 -5.79 1.60
C ASP A 97 29.54 -4.42 2.00
N GLU A 98 29.45 -3.45 1.08
CA GLU A 98 28.89 -2.14 1.36
C GLU A 98 27.40 -2.22 1.69
N ILE A 99 26.66 -3.06 0.98
CA ILE A 99 25.23 -3.29 1.23
C ILE A 99 25.07 -4.09 2.53
N VAL A 100 25.85 -5.16 2.70
CA VAL A 100 25.83 -6.00 3.92
C VAL A 100 26.08 -5.16 5.17
N ARG A 101 27.10 -4.28 5.16
CA ARG A 101 27.39 -3.38 6.28
C ARG A 101 26.22 -2.44 6.58
N THR A 102 25.58 -1.92 5.54
CA THR A 102 24.44 -1.00 5.69
C THR A 102 23.23 -1.73 6.28
N LEU A 103 22.93 -2.94 5.82
CA LEU A 103 21.83 -3.76 6.35
C LEU A 103 22.10 -4.17 7.81
N LYS A 104 23.33 -4.55 8.12
CA LYS A 104 23.74 -4.91 9.49
C LYS A 104 23.62 -3.73 10.46
N ALA A 105 23.93 -2.51 10.02
CA ALA A 105 23.79 -1.31 10.83
C ALA A 105 22.33 -1.02 11.26
N VAL A 106 21.35 -1.54 10.52
CA VAL A 106 19.92 -1.45 10.86
C VAL A 106 19.35 -2.76 11.43
N GLY A 107 20.23 -3.71 11.82
CA GLY A 107 19.85 -4.95 12.50
C GLY A 107 19.40 -6.08 11.57
N ILE A 108 19.64 -5.97 10.25
CA ILE A 108 19.29 -6.99 9.27
C ILE A 108 20.54 -7.78 8.88
N GLU A 109 20.67 -8.99 9.41
CA GLU A 109 21.83 -9.84 9.16
C GLU A 109 21.51 -11.08 8.31
N ARG A 110 20.31 -11.66 8.49
CA ARG A 110 19.90 -12.90 7.84
C ARG A 110 18.74 -12.67 6.91
N THR A 111 18.60 -13.56 5.94
CA THR A 111 17.56 -13.49 4.93
C THR A 111 16.26 -14.15 5.37
N PHE A 112 15.15 -13.67 4.82
CA PHE A 112 13.85 -14.36 4.85
C PHE A 112 13.77 -15.39 3.73
N ALA A 113 12.83 -16.34 3.84
CA ALA A 113 12.67 -17.41 2.86
C ALA A 113 12.55 -16.92 1.41
N ILE A 114 11.78 -15.86 1.15
CA ILE A 114 11.67 -15.30 -0.21
C ILE A 114 13.01 -14.72 -0.69
N GLN A 115 13.77 -14.07 0.19
CA GLN A 115 15.07 -13.49 -0.14
C GLN A 115 16.11 -14.59 -0.39
N GLU A 116 16.13 -15.64 0.44
CA GLU A 116 16.99 -16.79 0.27
C GLU A 116 16.84 -17.44 -1.11
N LEU A 117 15.59 -17.57 -1.57
CA LEU A 117 15.26 -18.18 -2.86
C LEU A 117 15.49 -17.23 -4.05
N THR A 118 15.22 -15.93 -3.88
CA THR A 118 15.29 -14.99 -5.00
C THR A 118 16.68 -14.41 -5.23
N LEU A 119 17.46 -14.15 -4.15
CA LEU A 119 18.74 -13.45 -4.26
C LEU A 119 19.75 -14.15 -5.19
N PRO A 120 19.95 -15.48 -5.15
CA PRO A 120 20.93 -16.12 -6.03
C PRO A 120 20.62 -15.91 -7.51
N LEU A 121 19.36 -16.04 -7.92
CA LEU A 121 18.92 -15.87 -9.30
C LEU A 121 18.92 -14.39 -9.71
N ALA A 122 18.43 -13.51 -8.84
CA ALA A 122 18.40 -12.09 -9.13
C ALA A 122 19.80 -11.47 -9.23
N LEU A 123 20.75 -11.92 -8.42
CA LEU A 123 22.16 -11.49 -8.48
C LEU A 123 22.86 -12.02 -9.74
N ALA A 124 22.49 -13.21 -10.23
CA ALA A 124 22.94 -13.74 -11.51
C ALA A 124 22.42 -12.93 -12.71
N GLY A 125 21.31 -12.22 -12.51
CA GLY A 125 20.69 -11.36 -13.52
C GLY A 125 19.53 -11.97 -14.25
N ASP A 126 19.01 -13.08 -13.77
CA ASP A 126 17.86 -13.77 -14.34
C ASP A 126 16.57 -12.99 -14.08
N ASP A 127 15.63 -13.09 -15.03
CA ASP A 127 14.26 -12.65 -14.80
C ASP A 127 13.56 -13.61 -13.86
N LEU A 128 12.75 -13.08 -12.94
CA LEU A 128 12.06 -13.91 -11.97
C LEU A 128 10.64 -13.45 -11.65
N ILE A 129 9.84 -14.40 -11.21
CA ILE A 129 8.53 -14.17 -10.62
C ILE A 129 8.61 -14.63 -9.17
N GLY A 130 8.53 -13.69 -8.23
CA GLY A 130 8.51 -13.94 -6.79
C GLY A 130 7.07 -13.93 -6.26
N GLN A 131 6.50 -15.10 -6.01
CA GLN A 131 5.18 -15.19 -5.42
C GLN A 131 5.29 -15.29 -3.89
N ALA A 132 4.94 -14.19 -3.20
CA ALA A 132 4.93 -14.12 -1.75
C ALA A 132 4.00 -12.99 -1.28
N ARG A 133 3.44 -13.13 -0.08
CA ARG A 133 2.52 -12.16 0.52
C ARG A 133 3.24 -10.86 0.90
N THR A 134 2.45 -9.80 1.15
CA THR A 134 2.95 -8.53 1.70
C THR A 134 3.56 -8.74 3.09
N GLY A 135 4.68 -8.10 3.39
CA GLY A 135 5.36 -8.21 4.70
C GLY A 135 6.32 -9.38 4.83
N THR A 136 6.59 -10.15 3.76
CA THR A 136 7.55 -11.26 3.75
C THR A 136 8.98 -10.84 3.39
N GLY A 137 9.25 -9.54 3.28
CA GLY A 137 10.59 -9.01 2.96
C GLY A 137 10.93 -8.97 1.48
N LYS A 138 9.95 -8.99 0.57
CA LYS A 138 10.15 -8.91 -0.89
C LYS A 138 11.04 -7.74 -1.30
N THR A 139 10.91 -6.59 -0.63
CA THR A 139 11.66 -5.37 -0.96
C THR A 139 13.16 -5.57 -1.01
N LEU A 140 13.75 -6.27 -0.06
CA LEU A 140 15.18 -6.59 -0.11
C LEU A 140 15.50 -7.73 -1.09
N GLY A 141 14.54 -8.62 -1.37
CA GLY A 141 14.69 -9.68 -2.37
C GLY A 141 14.92 -9.14 -3.78
N PHE A 142 14.31 -8.01 -4.14
CA PHE A 142 14.58 -7.33 -5.40
C PHE A 142 15.52 -6.11 -5.26
N GLY A 143 15.47 -5.41 -4.14
CA GLY A 143 16.19 -4.16 -3.93
C GLY A 143 17.70 -4.36 -3.86
N VAL A 144 18.16 -5.39 -3.16
CA VAL A 144 19.58 -5.72 -3.06
C VAL A 144 20.19 -6.05 -4.44
N PRO A 145 19.63 -6.98 -5.23
CA PRO A 145 20.11 -7.25 -6.59
C PRO A 145 20.06 -6.01 -7.50
N LEU A 146 18.97 -5.23 -7.43
CA LEU A 146 18.82 -3.99 -8.17
C LEU A 146 19.96 -3.02 -7.88
N ILE A 147 20.22 -2.72 -6.60
CA ILE A 147 21.28 -1.81 -6.18
C ILE A 147 22.65 -2.35 -6.63
N GLN A 148 22.92 -3.64 -6.40
CA GLN A 148 24.18 -4.27 -6.79
C GLN A 148 24.40 -4.18 -8.28
N ARG A 149 23.37 -4.44 -9.11
CA ARG A 149 23.45 -4.43 -10.57
C ARG A 149 23.70 -3.05 -11.15
N ILE A 150 23.04 -1.99 -10.65
CA ILE A 150 23.24 -0.63 -11.16
C ILE A 150 24.55 0.01 -10.69
N THR A 151 25.18 -0.54 -9.65
CA THR A 151 26.45 -0.05 -9.09
C THR A 151 27.65 -0.96 -9.41
N ALA A 152 27.46 -2.10 -10.07
CA ALA A 152 28.54 -3.00 -10.47
C ALA A 152 29.31 -2.43 -11.68
N GLY A 153 30.61 -2.22 -11.50
CA GLY A 153 31.49 -1.59 -12.50
C GLY A 153 31.85 -2.43 -13.73
N SER A 154 31.40 -3.67 -13.85
CA SER A 154 31.65 -4.53 -15.01
C SER A 154 30.64 -5.65 -15.06
N ILE A 155 29.62 -5.52 -15.87
CA ILE A 155 28.76 -6.63 -16.25
C ILE A 155 29.08 -7.00 -17.69
N SER A 156 29.43 -8.25 -17.89
CA SER A 156 29.68 -8.87 -19.19
C SER A 156 28.59 -8.49 -20.21
N GLY A 157 28.93 -7.74 -21.24
CA GLY A 157 28.00 -7.35 -22.32
C GLY A 157 27.58 -5.88 -22.36
N PHE A 158 28.07 -5.01 -21.46
CA PHE A 158 27.80 -3.57 -21.48
C PHE A 158 29.07 -2.74 -21.59
N ASP A 159 28.98 -1.64 -22.35
CA ASP A 159 30.09 -0.70 -22.56
C ASP A 159 30.53 -0.08 -21.23
N PRO A 160 31.83 -0.16 -20.82
CA PRO A 160 32.34 0.50 -19.63
C PRO A 160 32.07 2.03 -19.58
N GLY A 161 31.94 2.67 -20.73
CA GLY A 161 31.61 4.09 -20.85
C GLY A 161 30.18 4.45 -20.41
N ASP A 162 29.27 3.46 -20.36
CA ASP A 162 27.86 3.64 -19.94
C ASP A 162 27.66 3.47 -18.42
N MET A 163 28.76 3.33 -17.65
CA MET A 163 28.75 3.04 -16.22
C MET A 163 28.81 4.26 -15.32
N THR A 164 29.01 5.46 -15.88
CA THR A 164 28.90 6.68 -15.11
C THR A 164 27.45 6.93 -14.73
N LEU A 165 27.17 7.17 -13.45
CA LEU A 165 25.87 7.63 -12.97
C LEU A 165 25.60 9.03 -13.52
N ASP A 166 25.15 9.09 -14.76
CA ASP A 166 24.91 10.34 -15.50
C ASP A 166 23.62 11.07 -15.08
N GLY A 167 22.94 10.53 -14.09
CA GLY A 167 21.68 11.08 -13.60
C GLY A 167 20.45 10.60 -14.35
N THR A 168 20.60 9.69 -15.34
CA THR A 168 19.46 9.02 -15.97
C THR A 168 19.11 7.74 -15.21
N PRO A 169 17.82 7.48 -14.90
CA PRO A 169 17.42 6.30 -14.13
C PRO A 169 17.86 5.00 -14.81
N ARG A 170 18.51 4.13 -14.05
CA ARG A 170 18.94 2.79 -14.47
C ARG A 170 18.08 1.69 -13.89
N ALA A 171 17.30 2.00 -12.86
CA ALA A 171 16.31 1.09 -12.32
C ALA A 171 14.96 1.79 -12.17
N LEU A 172 13.92 1.02 -12.44
CA LEU A 172 12.52 1.42 -12.28
C LEU A 172 11.80 0.39 -11.43
N VAL A 173 11.15 0.84 -10.37
CA VAL A 173 10.27 0.03 -9.53
C VAL A 173 8.85 0.59 -9.66
N VAL A 174 7.92 -0.22 -10.12
CA VAL A 174 6.51 0.14 -10.27
C VAL A 174 5.71 -0.50 -9.14
N VAL A 175 4.94 0.31 -8.43
CA VAL A 175 4.17 -0.09 -7.24
C VAL A 175 2.75 0.47 -7.31
N PRO A 176 1.74 -0.20 -6.72
CA PRO A 176 0.33 0.19 -6.85
C PRO A 176 -0.03 1.48 -6.13
N THR A 177 0.61 1.77 -4.99
CA THR A 177 0.18 2.83 -4.08
C THR A 177 1.30 3.80 -3.74
N ARG A 178 0.92 5.01 -3.32
CA ARG A 178 1.85 6.07 -2.91
C ARG A 178 2.60 5.68 -1.64
N GLU A 179 1.91 5.02 -0.73
CA GLU A 179 2.46 4.59 0.56
C GLU A 179 3.55 3.54 0.35
N LEU A 180 3.30 2.54 -0.52
CA LEU A 180 4.30 1.55 -0.89
C LEU A 180 5.46 2.19 -1.67
N CYS A 181 5.17 3.19 -2.52
CA CYS A 181 6.21 3.96 -3.21
C CYS A 181 7.18 4.62 -2.23
N LEU A 182 6.67 5.30 -1.22
CA LEU A 182 7.49 5.95 -0.18
C LEU A 182 8.26 4.92 0.65
N GLN A 183 7.63 3.82 1.03
CA GLN A 183 8.26 2.74 1.79
C GLN A 183 9.41 2.11 1.01
N VAL A 184 9.14 1.63 -0.21
CA VAL A 184 10.17 1.01 -1.06
C VAL A 184 11.31 1.99 -1.35
N SER A 185 11.00 3.27 -1.60
CA SER A 185 12.05 4.29 -1.78
C SER A 185 12.93 4.47 -0.56
N ALA A 186 12.34 4.50 0.64
CA ALA A 186 13.08 4.61 1.89
C ALA A 186 13.95 3.38 2.14
N ASP A 187 13.43 2.17 1.89
CA ASP A 187 14.15 0.91 2.02
C ASP A 187 15.35 0.85 1.08
N LEU A 188 15.17 1.21 -0.20
CA LEU A 188 16.24 1.25 -1.19
C LEU A 188 17.29 2.30 -0.86
N ALA A 189 16.89 3.50 -0.45
CA ALA A 189 17.80 4.57 -0.03
C ALA A 189 18.60 4.15 1.21
N ALA A 190 17.96 3.50 2.18
CA ALA A 190 18.63 2.98 3.36
C ALA A 190 19.65 1.89 2.99
N ALA A 191 19.27 0.90 2.17
CA ALA A 191 20.14 -0.20 1.74
C ALA A 191 21.33 0.26 0.89
N SER A 192 21.18 1.34 0.12
CA SER A 192 22.19 1.86 -0.80
C SER A 192 23.01 3.05 -0.26
N ARG A 193 22.80 3.44 1.01
CA ARG A 193 23.44 4.64 1.60
C ARG A 193 24.95 4.69 1.40
N ALA A 194 25.66 3.57 1.60
CA ALA A 194 27.11 3.49 1.43
C ALA A 194 27.58 3.61 -0.03
N LEU A 195 26.67 3.50 -0.99
CA LEU A 195 26.96 3.52 -2.42
C LEU A 195 26.55 4.85 -3.10
N GLY A 196 25.95 5.77 -2.36
CA GLY A 196 25.55 7.09 -2.87
C GLY A 196 24.46 7.05 -3.96
N VAL A 197 23.64 6.00 -4.02
CA VAL A 197 22.55 5.86 -5.01
C VAL A 197 21.43 6.83 -4.72
N ARG A 198 21.03 7.60 -5.73
CA ARG A 198 19.92 8.57 -5.63
C ARG A 198 18.61 7.91 -5.99
N VAL A 199 17.73 7.78 -5.01
CA VAL A 199 16.40 7.17 -5.16
C VAL A 199 15.35 8.27 -5.16
N LEU A 200 14.44 8.26 -6.14
CA LEU A 200 13.34 9.22 -6.27
C LEU A 200 11.98 8.52 -6.23
N SER A 201 11.08 9.04 -5.39
CA SER A 201 9.67 8.63 -5.35
C SER A 201 8.83 9.46 -6.33
N ILE A 202 8.09 8.80 -7.23
CA ILE A 202 7.20 9.43 -8.23
C ILE A 202 5.77 8.93 -8.06
N TYR A 203 4.86 9.80 -7.61
CA TYR A 203 3.46 9.43 -7.40
C TYR A 203 2.51 10.62 -7.57
N GLY A 204 1.24 10.32 -7.83
CA GLY A 204 0.20 11.32 -8.05
C GLY A 204 -0.27 12.02 -6.78
N GLY A 205 -0.97 13.17 -6.92
CA GLY A 205 -1.51 13.94 -5.79
C GLY A 205 -0.51 14.90 -5.13
N ARG A 206 0.70 14.99 -5.66
CA ARG A 206 1.70 16.03 -5.34
C ARG A 206 1.97 16.90 -6.57
N PRO A 207 2.46 18.15 -6.41
CA PRO A 207 2.86 18.99 -7.54
C PRO A 207 3.90 18.30 -8.44
N TYR A 208 3.94 18.68 -9.71
CA TYR A 208 4.89 18.13 -10.69
C TYR A 208 6.30 18.71 -10.51
N GLU A 209 6.39 19.97 -10.19
CA GLU A 209 7.63 20.76 -10.19
C GLU A 209 8.74 20.14 -9.34
N PRO A 210 8.49 19.69 -8.08
CA PRO A 210 9.54 19.06 -7.27
C PRO A 210 10.05 17.75 -7.89
N GLN A 211 9.15 16.94 -8.48
CA GLN A 211 9.50 15.66 -9.11
C GLN A 211 10.31 15.90 -10.38
N ILE A 212 9.89 16.87 -11.23
CA ILE A 212 10.62 17.27 -12.44
C ILE A 212 12.00 17.83 -12.08
N LYS A 213 12.08 18.69 -11.05
CA LYS A 213 13.36 19.24 -10.58
C LYS A 213 14.31 18.14 -10.13
N ALA A 214 13.83 17.15 -9.37
CA ALA A 214 14.64 16.03 -8.94
C ALA A 214 15.13 15.18 -10.12
N LEU A 215 14.28 14.90 -11.10
CA LEU A 215 14.66 14.20 -12.34
C LEU A 215 15.73 14.97 -13.13
N THR A 216 15.59 16.29 -13.23
CA THR A 216 16.58 17.14 -13.91
C THR A 216 17.92 17.20 -13.16
N SER A 217 17.90 17.11 -11.82
CA SER A 217 19.12 17.04 -10.98
C SER A 217 19.81 15.67 -11.08
N GLY A 218 19.16 14.69 -11.67
CA GLY A 218 19.66 13.35 -11.88
C GLY A 218 19.35 12.38 -10.75
N VAL A 219 18.85 11.20 -11.13
CA VAL A 219 18.49 10.10 -10.24
C VAL A 219 18.95 8.77 -10.82
N ASP A 220 19.17 7.78 -9.97
CA ASP A 220 19.68 6.47 -10.38
C ASP A 220 18.59 5.40 -10.34
N VAL A 221 17.67 5.54 -9.36
CA VAL A 221 16.52 4.66 -9.17
C VAL A 221 15.26 5.49 -9.06
N VAL A 222 14.25 5.10 -9.80
CA VAL A 222 12.90 5.66 -9.69
C VAL A 222 11.96 4.59 -9.14
N VAL A 223 11.23 4.93 -8.09
CA VAL A 223 10.10 4.14 -7.57
C VAL A 223 8.84 4.93 -7.81
N GLY A 224 7.80 4.33 -8.40
CA GLY A 224 6.62 5.13 -8.66
C GLY A 224 5.33 4.37 -8.93
N THR A 225 4.22 5.13 -8.91
CA THR A 225 2.89 4.61 -9.27
C THR A 225 2.66 4.76 -10.77
N PRO A 226 1.97 3.80 -11.43
CA PRO A 226 1.90 3.72 -12.90
C PRO A 226 1.48 5.02 -13.58
N GLY A 227 0.34 5.61 -13.18
CA GLY A 227 -0.20 6.79 -13.86
C GLY A 227 0.76 8.00 -13.86
N ARG A 228 1.44 8.33 -12.72
CA ARG A 228 2.37 9.46 -12.66
C ARG A 228 3.69 9.16 -13.38
N LEU A 229 4.15 7.89 -13.34
CA LEU A 229 5.33 7.48 -14.11
C LEU A 229 5.09 7.64 -15.60
N LEU A 230 3.96 7.14 -16.09
CA LEU A 230 3.58 7.23 -17.49
C LEU A 230 3.44 8.67 -17.95
N ASP A 231 2.75 9.49 -17.17
CA ASP A 231 2.53 10.90 -17.45
C ASP A 231 3.87 11.69 -17.58
N LEU A 232 4.82 11.50 -16.64
CA LEU A 232 6.14 12.14 -16.73
C LEU A 232 7.01 11.56 -17.87
N ALA A 233 6.85 10.28 -18.22
CA ALA A 233 7.56 9.67 -19.33
C ALA A 233 7.03 10.20 -20.67
N GLU A 234 5.72 10.34 -20.86
CA GLU A 234 5.10 10.91 -22.05
C GLU A 234 5.45 12.39 -22.25
N GLN A 235 5.55 13.14 -21.15
CA GLN A 235 6.04 14.52 -21.14
C GLN A 235 7.56 14.63 -21.33
N ARG A 236 8.28 13.50 -21.44
CA ARG A 236 9.74 13.41 -21.60
C ARG A 236 10.56 14.00 -20.44
N HIS A 237 9.95 14.15 -19.27
CA HIS A 237 10.68 14.49 -18.04
C HIS A 237 11.34 13.25 -17.41
N LEU A 238 10.73 12.08 -17.56
CA LEU A 238 11.28 10.80 -17.12
C LEU A 238 11.81 10.03 -18.33
N VAL A 239 13.13 9.85 -18.40
CA VAL A 239 13.80 9.11 -19.47
C VAL A 239 13.98 7.66 -19.06
N LEU A 240 13.30 6.73 -19.73
CA LEU A 240 13.32 5.30 -19.41
C LEU A 240 14.29 4.48 -20.28
N GLY A 241 14.93 5.10 -21.28
CA GLY A 241 15.78 4.40 -22.27
C GLY A 241 17.08 3.78 -21.71
N LYS A 242 17.47 4.09 -20.46
CA LYS A 242 18.65 3.51 -19.79
C LYS A 242 18.30 2.56 -18.64
N VAL A 243 17.03 2.22 -18.46
CA VAL A 243 16.58 1.27 -17.44
C VAL A 243 17.13 -0.13 -17.74
N ARG A 244 17.88 -0.69 -16.79
CA ARG A 244 18.51 -2.02 -16.86
C ARG A 244 17.86 -3.02 -15.92
N VAL A 245 17.21 -2.53 -14.88
CA VAL A 245 16.46 -3.33 -13.92
C VAL A 245 15.05 -2.75 -13.79
N LEU A 246 14.07 -3.59 -14.01
CA LEU A 246 12.66 -3.28 -13.84
C LEU A 246 12.06 -4.19 -12.78
N VAL A 247 11.35 -3.62 -11.83
CA VAL A 247 10.59 -4.35 -10.82
C VAL A 247 9.13 -3.97 -10.90
N LEU A 248 8.26 -4.97 -10.91
CA LEU A 248 6.83 -4.81 -10.70
C LEU A 248 6.50 -5.42 -9.34
N ASP A 249 6.19 -4.62 -8.33
CA ASP A 249 5.84 -5.12 -6.99
C ASP A 249 4.35 -4.95 -6.72
N GLU A 250 3.74 -5.97 -6.09
CA GLU A 250 2.30 -6.10 -5.89
C GLU A 250 1.51 -5.99 -7.21
N ALA A 251 1.93 -6.81 -8.20
CA ALA A 251 1.38 -6.77 -9.55
C ALA A 251 -0.13 -7.08 -9.59
N ASP A 252 -0.60 -8.02 -8.76
CA ASP A 252 -2.02 -8.33 -8.61
C ASP A 252 -2.83 -7.15 -8.05
N GLU A 253 -2.26 -6.36 -7.17
CA GLU A 253 -2.90 -5.16 -6.65
C GLU A 253 -2.97 -4.06 -7.71
N MET A 254 -1.94 -3.93 -8.55
CA MET A 254 -1.96 -3.02 -9.70
C MET A 254 -3.04 -3.41 -10.71
N LEU A 255 -3.29 -4.71 -10.92
CA LEU A 255 -4.38 -5.22 -11.73
C LEU A 255 -5.74 -4.85 -11.14
N ASP A 256 -5.95 -5.09 -9.84
CA ASP A 256 -7.20 -4.77 -9.14
C ASP A 256 -7.52 -3.26 -9.17
N LEU A 257 -6.50 -2.40 -9.23
CA LEU A 257 -6.62 -0.95 -9.37
C LEU A 257 -6.81 -0.48 -10.83
N GLY A 258 -6.77 -1.39 -11.79
CA GLY A 258 -6.97 -1.10 -13.21
C GLY A 258 -5.74 -0.48 -13.91
N PHE A 259 -4.54 -0.60 -13.34
CA PHE A 259 -3.32 -0.01 -13.90
C PHE A 259 -2.65 -0.86 -14.98
N LEU A 260 -3.18 -2.02 -15.33
CA LEU A 260 -2.55 -2.90 -16.31
C LEU A 260 -2.24 -2.21 -17.65
N PRO A 261 -3.15 -1.40 -18.24
CA PRO A 261 -2.86 -0.68 -19.48
C PRO A 261 -1.69 0.32 -19.35
N ASP A 262 -1.61 1.02 -18.22
CA ASP A 262 -0.52 1.99 -17.96
C ASP A 262 0.81 1.27 -17.81
N ILE A 263 0.82 0.13 -17.11
CA ILE A 263 2.00 -0.72 -16.93
C ILE A 263 2.50 -1.22 -18.30
N GLU A 264 1.62 -1.75 -19.14
CA GLU A 264 2.01 -2.20 -20.48
C GLU A 264 2.62 -1.08 -21.33
N ARG A 265 2.11 0.15 -21.23
CA ARG A 265 2.66 1.32 -21.91
C ARG A 265 4.06 1.66 -21.39
N ILE A 266 4.27 1.63 -20.06
CA ILE A 266 5.59 1.84 -19.44
C ILE A 266 6.56 0.75 -19.89
N LEU A 267 6.15 -0.52 -19.89
CA LEU A 267 6.99 -1.66 -20.29
C LEU A 267 7.47 -1.59 -21.72
N ARG A 268 6.70 -0.96 -22.63
CA ARG A 268 7.10 -0.69 -24.03
C ARG A 268 8.09 0.47 -24.18
N MET A 269 8.23 1.33 -23.16
CA MET A 269 9.16 2.46 -23.17
C MET A 269 10.54 2.12 -22.61
N VAL A 270 10.68 1.00 -21.88
CA VAL A 270 11.97 0.54 -21.34
C VAL A 270 12.67 -0.39 -22.31
N PRO A 271 14.04 -0.47 -22.30
CA PRO A 271 14.79 -1.34 -23.19
C PRO A 271 14.40 -2.82 -23.05
N GLN A 272 14.51 -3.57 -24.16
CA GLN A 272 14.27 -5.02 -24.11
C GLN A 272 15.37 -5.75 -23.35
N GLN A 273 16.63 -5.33 -23.51
CA GLN A 273 17.75 -5.86 -22.72
C GLN A 273 17.75 -5.28 -21.33
N ARG A 274 17.03 -5.92 -20.43
CA ARG A 274 16.94 -5.59 -19.01
C ARG A 274 16.72 -6.85 -18.19
N GLN A 275 16.93 -6.77 -16.92
CA GLN A 275 16.41 -7.74 -15.96
C GLN A 275 15.02 -7.29 -15.52
N THR A 276 14.07 -8.21 -15.51
CA THR A 276 12.70 -7.93 -15.03
C THR A 276 12.34 -8.85 -13.86
N MET A 277 11.94 -8.28 -12.75
CA MET A 277 11.50 -9.01 -11.56
C MET A 277 10.04 -8.65 -11.26
N LEU A 278 9.16 -9.64 -11.22
CA LEU A 278 7.75 -9.48 -10.91
C LEU A 278 7.44 -10.10 -9.56
N PHE A 279 6.92 -9.31 -8.63
CA PHE A 279 6.49 -9.76 -7.33
C PHE A 279 4.97 -9.59 -7.18
N SER A 280 4.31 -10.63 -6.67
CA SER A 280 2.86 -10.67 -6.51
C SER A 280 2.46 -11.66 -5.42
N ALA A 281 1.37 -11.40 -4.73
CA ALA A 281 0.80 -12.37 -3.81
C ALA A 281 0.02 -13.46 -4.56
N THR A 282 -0.66 -13.09 -5.64
CA THR A 282 -1.47 -13.99 -6.46
C THR A 282 -1.08 -13.88 -7.94
N MET A 283 -1.36 -14.95 -8.70
CA MET A 283 -1.03 -15.03 -10.14
C MET A 283 -2.30 -15.25 -10.99
N PRO A 284 -3.20 -14.26 -11.08
CA PRO A 284 -4.37 -14.34 -11.96
C PRO A 284 -3.96 -14.32 -13.43
N GLY A 285 -4.85 -14.80 -14.32
CA GLY A 285 -4.59 -14.90 -15.76
C GLY A 285 -3.95 -13.67 -16.42
N PRO A 286 -4.43 -12.45 -16.19
CA PRO A 286 -3.82 -11.23 -16.73
C PRO A 286 -2.36 -11.02 -16.29
N ILE A 287 -2.00 -11.32 -15.04
CA ILE A 287 -0.61 -11.21 -14.55
C ILE A 287 0.28 -12.28 -15.19
N ILE A 288 -0.23 -13.51 -15.37
CA ILE A 288 0.50 -14.55 -16.11
C ILE A 288 0.75 -14.11 -17.55
N THR A 289 -0.24 -13.49 -18.20
CA THR A 289 -0.10 -12.98 -19.57
C THR A 289 0.94 -11.86 -19.63
N LEU A 290 0.91 -10.91 -18.67
CA LEU A 290 1.90 -9.85 -18.55
C LEU A 290 3.32 -10.43 -18.40
N ALA A 291 3.50 -11.40 -17.51
CA ALA A 291 4.77 -12.06 -17.29
C ALA A 291 5.29 -12.75 -18.55
N ARG A 292 4.44 -13.51 -19.25
CA ARG A 292 4.80 -14.19 -20.51
C ARG A 292 5.18 -13.22 -21.62
N THR A 293 4.60 -12.02 -21.64
CA THR A 293 4.84 -11.03 -22.70
C THR A 293 6.13 -10.24 -22.49
N PHE A 294 6.48 -9.95 -21.23
CA PHE A 294 7.52 -8.96 -20.92
C PHE A 294 8.73 -9.50 -20.14
N LEU A 295 8.67 -10.74 -19.64
CA LEU A 295 9.81 -11.40 -18.98
C LEU A 295 10.43 -12.43 -19.92
N THR A 296 11.74 -12.61 -19.79
CA THR A 296 12.54 -13.56 -20.60
C THR A 296 12.87 -14.79 -19.77
N GLN A 297 12.24 -15.92 -20.09
CA GLN A 297 12.44 -17.22 -19.40
C GLN A 297 12.46 -17.10 -17.86
N PRO A 298 11.46 -16.46 -17.23
CA PRO A 298 11.52 -16.18 -15.81
C PRO A 298 11.45 -17.45 -14.97
N THR A 299 12.25 -17.50 -13.91
CA THR A 299 12.11 -18.52 -12.87
C THR A 299 10.97 -18.13 -11.93
N HIS A 300 9.98 -19.02 -11.77
CA HIS A 300 8.88 -18.80 -10.85
C HIS A 300 9.21 -19.37 -9.47
N ILE A 301 9.36 -18.48 -8.50
CA ILE A 301 9.67 -18.80 -7.12
C ILE A 301 8.40 -18.59 -6.31
N ARG A 302 8.01 -19.62 -5.57
CA ARG A 302 7.00 -19.53 -4.53
C ARG A 302 7.69 -19.68 -3.19
N ALA A 303 7.71 -18.62 -2.41
CA ALA A 303 7.96 -18.77 -0.99
C ALA A 303 6.62 -19.20 -0.38
N GLU A 304 6.33 -20.48 -0.48
CA GLU A 304 5.33 -21.08 0.39
C GLU A 304 5.91 -20.98 1.79
N GLU A 305 5.45 -20.02 2.56
CA GLU A 305 5.37 -20.30 3.98
C GLU A 305 4.53 -21.57 4.06
N ALA A 306 5.03 -22.57 4.77
CA ALA A 306 4.32 -23.81 5.10
C ALA A 306 2.94 -23.54 5.73
N ASP A 307 2.52 -22.30 5.80
CA ASP A 307 1.50 -21.75 6.66
C ASP A 307 0.56 -20.75 5.98
N ALA A 308 -0.05 -21.13 4.86
CA ALA A 308 -1.35 -20.52 4.52
C ALA A 308 -2.37 -20.77 5.65
N THR A 309 -2.24 -21.91 6.33
CA THR A 309 -2.91 -22.27 7.58
C THR A 309 -2.47 -21.40 8.78
N VAL A 310 -1.22 -20.97 8.86
CA VAL A 310 -0.66 -20.27 10.05
C VAL A 310 -1.21 -18.86 10.25
N ILE A 311 -1.62 -18.13 9.21
CA ILE A 311 -2.36 -16.87 9.43
C ILE A 311 -3.71 -17.17 10.08
N HIS A 312 -4.36 -18.28 9.72
CA HIS A 312 -5.58 -18.73 10.39
C HIS A 312 -5.30 -19.18 11.82
N GLU A 313 -4.18 -19.84 12.09
CA GLU A 313 -3.81 -20.33 13.42
C GLU A 313 -3.40 -19.23 14.40
N ARG A 314 -2.76 -18.16 13.92
CA ARG A 314 -2.30 -17.03 14.76
C ARG A 314 -3.29 -15.88 14.87
N THR A 315 -4.30 -15.84 14.00
CA THR A 315 -5.34 -14.81 14.04
C THR A 315 -6.64 -15.42 14.52
N ARG A 316 -7.04 -15.09 15.75
CA ARG A 316 -8.37 -15.45 16.25
C ARG A 316 -9.42 -14.71 15.44
N GLN A 317 -10.34 -15.46 14.86
CA GLN A 317 -11.38 -14.90 14.00
C GLN A 317 -12.75 -15.01 14.67
N PHE A 318 -13.48 -13.91 14.68
CA PHE A 318 -14.83 -13.82 15.20
C PHE A 318 -15.75 -13.23 14.14
N VAL A 319 -16.94 -13.75 14.04
CA VAL A 319 -17.94 -13.27 13.10
C VAL A 319 -19.28 -13.12 13.80
N TYR A 320 -19.85 -11.95 13.68
CA TYR A 320 -21.09 -11.60 14.35
C TYR A 320 -22.10 -11.05 13.35
N ARG A 321 -23.34 -11.53 13.40
CA ARG A 321 -24.45 -10.93 12.69
C ARG A 321 -24.92 -9.70 13.47
N ALA A 322 -24.76 -8.51 12.92
CA ALA A 322 -24.96 -7.26 13.61
C ALA A 322 -25.85 -6.30 12.83
N HIS A 323 -26.86 -5.76 13.48
CA HIS A 323 -27.76 -4.77 12.88
C HIS A 323 -27.01 -3.45 12.60
N ALA A 324 -27.22 -2.87 11.43
CA ALA A 324 -26.54 -1.65 10.99
C ALA A 324 -26.59 -0.49 12.01
N MET A 325 -27.73 -0.34 12.71
CA MET A 325 -27.92 0.70 13.71
C MET A 325 -27.15 0.48 15.01
N ASP A 326 -26.78 -0.78 15.34
CA ASP A 326 -26.06 -1.13 16.55
C ASP A 326 -24.54 -1.28 16.33
N LYS A 327 -24.10 -1.35 15.06
CA LYS A 327 -22.67 -1.61 14.72
C LYS A 327 -21.71 -0.61 15.38
N VAL A 328 -22.06 0.67 15.52
CA VAL A 328 -21.15 1.65 16.15
C VAL A 328 -21.10 1.47 17.66
N GLU A 329 -22.22 1.07 18.28
CA GLU A 329 -22.27 0.73 19.72
C GLU A 329 -21.47 -0.53 20.01
N LEU A 330 -21.64 -1.60 19.20
CA LEU A 330 -20.81 -2.81 19.20
C LEU A 330 -19.33 -2.46 19.10
N LEU A 331 -18.98 -1.69 18.08
CA LEU A 331 -17.62 -1.26 17.81
C LEU A 331 -17.00 -0.51 18.98
N SER A 332 -17.75 0.41 19.59
CA SER A 332 -17.30 1.17 20.76
C SER A 332 -16.98 0.28 21.97
N ARG A 333 -17.67 -0.84 22.14
CA ARG A 333 -17.38 -1.82 23.18
C ARG A 333 -16.21 -2.72 22.82
N MET A 334 -16.14 -3.21 21.59
CA MET A 334 -14.99 -3.98 21.09
C MET A 334 -13.68 -3.22 21.23
N LEU A 335 -13.70 -1.91 21.01
CA LEU A 335 -12.53 -1.05 21.17
C LEU A 335 -12.10 -0.87 22.65
N GLN A 336 -12.84 -1.39 23.61
CA GLN A 336 -12.49 -1.40 25.03
C GLN A 336 -12.03 -2.79 25.52
N ALA A 337 -11.90 -3.79 24.61
CA ALA A 337 -11.40 -5.12 24.93
C ALA A 337 -10.01 -5.07 25.57
N ARG A 338 -9.74 -5.98 26.50
CA ARG A 338 -8.42 -6.09 27.13
C ARG A 338 -7.38 -6.57 26.12
N GLY A 339 -6.17 -6.02 26.19
CA GLY A 339 -5.09 -6.35 25.28
C GLY A 339 -5.24 -5.74 23.88
N ARG A 340 -6.27 -4.93 23.61
CA ARG A 340 -6.39 -4.19 22.36
C ARG A 340 -5.31 -3.10 22.27
N GLY A 341 -4.55 -3.15 21.18
CA GLY A 341 -3.60 -2.11 20.75
C GLY A 341 -4.11 -1.36 19.52
N LEU A 342 -3.24 -1.12 18.54
CA LEU A 342 -3.63 -0.50 17.28
C LEU A 342 -4.69 -1.32 16.55
N THR A 343 -5.73 -0.63 16.09
CA THR A 343 -6.90 -1.25 15.46
C THR A 343 -7.16 -0.66 14.07
N MET A 344 -7.30 -1.51 13.06
CA MET A 344 -7.77 -1.11 11.74
C MET A 344 -9.21 -1.53 11.53
N ILE A 345 -10.04 -0.59 11.07
CA ILE A 345 -11.46 -0.82 10.79
C ILE A 345 -11.68 -0.63 9.29
N PHE A 346 -12.24 -1.65 8.64
CA PHE A 346 -12.50 -1.64 7.22
C PHE A 346 -13.96 -1.35 6.90
N THR A 347 -14.19 -0.43 5.96
CA THR A 347 -15.50 -0.07 5.43
C THR A 347 -15.48 -0.12 3.91
N ARG A 348 -16.63 -0.39 3.27
CA ARG A 348 -16.73 -0.43 1.80
C ARG A 348 -16.69 0.95 1.15
N THR A 349 -17.19 1.98 1.84
CA THR A 349 -17.28 3.31 1.24
C THR A 349 -16.54 4.38 2.03
N LYS A 350 -16.00 5.38 1.32
CA LYS A 350 -15.34 6.54 1.90
C LYS A 350 -16.24 7.34 2.87
N ARG A 351 -17.55 7.43 2.55
CA ARG A 351 -18.51 8.12 3.42
C ARG A 351 -18.71 7.37 4.73
N THR A 352 -18.79 6.04 4.68
CA THR A 352 -18.89 5.20 5.88
C THR A 352 -17.60 5.30 6.71
N ALA A 353 -16.43 5.32 6.07
CA ALA A 353 -15.15 5.46 6.77
C ALA A 353 -15.11 6.76 7.58
N GLN A 354 -15.42 7.89 6.95
CA GLN A 354 -15.45 9.18 7.63
C GLN A 354 -16.47 9.20 8.77
N LYS A 355 -17.71 8.77 8.49
CA LYS A 355 -18.80 8.74 9.48
C LYS A 355 -18.43 7.93 10.73
N VAL A 356 -17.88 6.72 10.54
CA VAL A 356 -17.47 5.85 11.67
C VAL A 356 -16.34 6.49 12.46
N ALA A 357 -15.34 7.09 11.81
CA ALA A 357 -14.25 7.77 12.50
C ALA A 357 -14.74 8.97 13.31
N ASP A 358 -15.64 9.78 12.76
CA ASP A 358 -16.24 10.94 13.45
C ASP A 358 -17.05 10.49 14.67
N GLU A 359 -17.93 9.48 14.53
CA GLU A 359 -18.73 8.94 15.62
C GLU A 359 -17.86 8.33 16.74
N LEU A 360 -16.75 7.64 16.39
CA LEU A 360 -15.81 7.13 17.38
C LEU A 360 -15.08 8.25 18.11
N THR A 361 -14.70 9.31 17.41
CA THR A 361 -14.06 10.49 17.99
C THR A 361 -15.01 11.20 18.96
N GLU A 362 -16.29 11.38 18.62
CA GLU A 362 -17.32 11.91 19.51
C GLU A 362 -17.53 11.04 20.76
N ARG A 363 -17.32 9.74 20.65
CA ARG A 363 -17.39 8.76 21.75
C ARG A 363 -16.10 8.73 22.59
N GLY A 364 -15.06 9.48 22.18
CA GLY A 364 -13.82 9.69 22.93
C GLY A 364 -12.65 8.77 22.53
N PHE A 365 -12.78 8.02 21.44
CA PHE A 365 -11.67 7.24 20.89
C PHE A 365 -10.77 8.12 20.04
N ALA A 366 -9.47 7.84 20.01
CA ALA A 366 -8.53 8.51 19.13
C ALA A 366 -8.59 7.84 17.73
N ALA A 367 -9.56 8.24 16.93
CA ALA A 367 -9.80 7.66 15.61
C ALA A 367 -9.42 8.63 14.48
N ALA A 368 -8.96 8.08 13.36
CA ALA A 368 -8.74 8.82 12.12
C ALA A 368 -9.28 8.03 10.93
N ALA A 369 -9.82 8.74 9.92
CA ALA A 369 -10.23 8.13 8.66
C ALA A 369 -9.10 8.18 7.63
N VAL A 370 -9.04 7.13 6.75
CA VAL A 370 -8.19 7.13 5.56
C VAL A 370 -9.00 6.62 4.37
N HIS A 371 -9.26 7.51 3.39
CA HIS A 371 -10.03 7.19 2.20
C HIS A 371 -9.67 8.10 1.02
N GLY A 372 -10.18 7.78 -0.16
CA GLY A 372 -9.79 8.43 -1.42
C GLY A 372 -10.14 9.92 -1.55
N ASP A 373 -11.06 10.46 -0.73
CA ASP A 373 -11.42 11.89 -0.77
C ASP A 373 -10.49 12.76 0.11
N LEU A 374 -9.65 12.15 0.94
CA LEU A 374 -8.66 12.91 1.72
C LEU A 374 -7.55 13.44 0.81
N GLY A 375 -7.20 14.70 1.01
CA GLY A 375 -5.97 15.26 0.45
C GLY A 375 -4.75 14.45 0.92
N GLN A 376 -3.68 14.43 0.10
CA GLN A 376 -2.50 13.62 0.42
C GLN A 376 -1.87 13.98 1.77
N GLY A 377 -1.81 15.29 2.10
CA GLY A 377 -1.28 15.74 3.39
C GLY A 377 -2.07 15.23 4.60
N ALA A 378 -3.41 15.27 4.53
CA ALA A 378 -4.27 14.74 5.59
C ALA A 378 -4.15 13.22 5.74
N ARG A 379 -4.01 12.48 4.62
CA ARG A 379 -3.79 11.04 4.62
C ARG A 379 -2.45 10.67 5.29
N GLU A 380 -1.36 11.35 4.91
CA GLU A 380 -0.05 11.16 5.50
C GLU A 380 -0.05 11.53 7.00
N GLN A 381 -0.73 12.61 7.38
CA GLN A 381 -0.91 12.98 8.78
C GLN A 381 -1.62 11.88 9.58
N ALA A 382 -2.73 11.33 9.08
CA ALA A 382 -3.45 10.25 9.75
C ALA A 382 -2.58 8.99 9.92
N LEU A 383 -1.82 8.62 8.90
CA LEU A 383 -0.91 7.47 8.95
C LEU A 383 0.27 7.68 9.90
N ARG A 384 0.86 8.88 9.94
CA ARG A 384 1.91 9.22 10.92
C ARG A 384 1.36 9.19 12.35
N ALA A 385 0.17 9.76 12.57
CA ALA A 385 -0.49 9.74 13.87
C ALA A 385 -0.78 8.31 14.34
N PHE A 386 -1.17 7.41 13.42
CA PHE A 386 -1.42 6.01 13.72
C PHE A 386 -0.13 5.24 14.03
N ARG A 387 0.94 5.43 13.25
CA ARG A 387 2.25 4.81 13.52
C ARG A 387 2.89 5.29 14.81
N SER A 388 2.70 6.55 15.18
CA SER A 388 3.21 7.14 16.44
C SER A 388 2.25 6.96 17.61
N GLU A 389 1.22 6.13 17.47
CA GLU A 389 0.22 5.82 18.47
C GLU A 389 -0.54 7.03 19.06
N LYS A 390 -0.47 8.19 18.44
CA LYS A 390 -1.32 9.35 18.78
C LYS A 390 -2.79 9.06 18.48
N VAL A 391 -3.02 8.26 17.45
CA VAL A 391 -4.30 7.67 17.05
C VAL A 391 -4.15 6.16 17.17
N ASP A 392 -5.10 5.48 17.79
CA ASP A 392 -5.07 4.02 17.96
C ASP A 392 -6.16 3.28 17.17
N VAL A 393 -7.01 4.03 16.49
CA VAL A 393 -8.06 3.50 15.59
C VAL A 393 -7.97 4.14 14.22
N LEU A 394 -7.70 3.33 13.20
CA LEU A 394 -7.66 3.77 11.80
C LEU A 394 -8.87 3.20 11.05
N VAL A 395 -9.75 4.05 10.55
CA VAL A 395 -10.92 3.62 9.75
C VAL A 395 -10.62 3.84 8.27
N ALA A 396 -10.58 2.77 7.49
CA ALA A 396 -10.12 2.82 6.12
C ALA A 396 -11.03 2.09 5.14
N THR A 397 -10.98 2.50 3.86
CA THR A 397 -11.49 1.70 2.75
C THR A 397 -10.38 0.76 2.25
N ASP A 398 -10.75 -0.35 1.59
CA ASP A 398 -9.78 -1.31 1.03
C ASP A 398 -8.69 -0.63 0.19
N VAL A 399 -9.12 0.19 -0.77
CA VAL A 399 -8.19 0.92 -1.65
C VAL A 399 -7.24 1.83 -0.87
N ALA A 400 -7.72 2.46 0.18
CA ALA A 400 -6.93 3.38 0.97
C ALA A 400 -6.02 2.67 1.99
N ALA A 401 -6.38 1.46 2.40
CA ALA A 401 -5.58 0.63 3.31
C ALA A 401 -4.48 -0.17 2.61
N ARG A 402 -4.52 -0.24 1.27
CA ARG A 402 -3.49 -0.89 0.45
C ARG A 402 -2.15 -0.18 0.60
N GLY A 403 -1.08 -0.94 0.64
CA GLY A 403 0.27 -0.40 0.84
C GLY A 403 0.54 0.20 2.22
N ILE A 404 -0.42 0.15 3.16
CA ILE A 404 -0.18 0.55 4.55
C ILE A 404 0.51 -0.61 5.27
N ASP A 405 1.77 -0.42 5.60
CA ASP A 405 2.48 -1.32 6.51
C ASP A 405 2.59 -0.67 7.90
N VAL A 406 1.89 -1.30 8.85
CA VAL A 406 1.96 -0.96 10.28
C VAL A 406 2.12 -2.28 11.04
N PRO A 407 3.31 -2.51 11.62
CA PRO A 407 3.66 -3.83 12.17
C PRO A 407 2.91 -4.20 13.47
N GLU A 408 2.26 -3.26 14.14
CA GLU A 408 1.72 -3.43 15.49
C GLU A 408 0.20 -3.47 15.58
N VAL A 409 -0.48 -3.71 14.46
CA VAL A 409 -1.93 -3.85 14.46
C VAL A 409 -2.33 -5.14 15.17
N THR A 410 -3.02 -5.00 16.28
CA THR A 410 -3.51 -6.13 17.10
C THR A 410 -4.90 -6.57 16.69
N HIS A 411 -5.73 -5.64 16.23
CA HIS A 411 -7.11 -5.91 15.86
C HIS A 411 -7.43 -5.40 14.46
N VAL A 412 -8.14 -6.24 13.70
CA VAL A 412 -8.76 -5.87 12.44
C VAL A 412 -10.27 -6.06 12.57
N ILE A 413 -11.04 -5.04 12.23
CA ILE A 413 -12.50 -5.11 12.28
C ILE A 413 -13.06 -4.81 10.89
N ASN A 414 -13.71 -5.79 10.28
CA ASN A 414 -14.53 -5.60 9.10
C ASN A 414 -15.89 -5.04 9.54
N TYR A 415 -16.05 -3.72 9.56
CA TYR A 415 -17.32 -3.05 9.88
C TYR A 415 -18.44 -3.41 8.90
N GLN A 416 -18.07 -3.71 7.66
CA GLN A 416 -18.92 -4.26 6.61
C GLN A 416 -18.25 -5.49 6.03
N CYS A 417 -19.05 -6.53 5.74
CA CYS A 417 -18.58 -7.75 5.11
C CYS A 417 -17.80 -7.43 3.82
N PRO A 418 -16.62 -8.01 3.59
CA PRO A 418 -15.90 -7.89 2.33
C PRO A 418 -16.72 -8.35 1.13
N GLU A 419 -16.30 -7.99 -0.07
CA GLU A 419 -17.02 -8.38 -1.30
C GLU A 419 -16.79 -9.84 -1.67
N ASP A 420 -15.58 -10.36 -1.41
CA ASP A 420 -15.18 -11.75 -1.66
C ASP A 420 -14.08 -12.21 -0.68
N GLU A 421 -13.56 -13.42 -0.87
CA GLU A 421 -12.52 -14.02 -0.02
C GLU A 421 -11.17 -13.29 -0.10
N LYS A 422 -10.81 -12.70 -1.24
CA LYS A 422 -9.52 -12.04 -1.43
C LYS A 422 -9.40 -10.76 -0.58
N PRO A 423 -10.31 -9.77 -0.62
CA PRO A 423 -10.34 -8.66 0.33
C PRO A 423 -10.38 -9.12 1.79
N TYR A 424 -11.13 -10.18 2.11
CA TYR A 424 -11.17 -10.71 3.46
C TYR A 424 -9.77 -11.07 3.97
N VAL A 425 -9.04 -11.90 3.23
CA VAL A 425 -7.68 -12.32 3.59
C VAL A 425 -6.73 -11.13 3.64
N HIS A 426 -6.83 -10.19 2.71
CA HIS A 426 -6.00 -8.98 2.69
C HIS A 426 -6.25 -8.07 3.89
N ARG A 427 -7.50 -7.97 4.37
CA ARG A 427 -7.85 -7.17 5.55
C ARG A 427 -7.34 -7.85 6.82
N ILE A 428 -7.67 -9.11 7.06
CA ILE A 428 -7.24 -9.82 8.28
C ILE A 428 -5.73 -9.98 8.34
N GLY A 429 -5.05 -10.08 7.20
CA GLY A 429 -3.59 -10.11 7.10
C GLY A 429 -2.90 -8.79 7.49
N ARG A 430 -3.63 -7.76 7.95
CA ARG A 430 -3.03 -6.57 8.58
C ARG A 430 -2.69 -6.82 10.06
N THR A 431 -3.21 -7.88 10.67
CA THR A 431 -2.85 -8.33 12.03
C THR A 431 -2.18 -9.71 11.98
N GLY A 432 -1.71 -10.21 13.10
CA GLY A 432 -1.04 -11.52 13.20
C GLY A 432 0.34 -11.55 12.54
N ARG A 433 0.99 -10.41 12.34
CA ARG A 433 2.31 -10.28 11.70
C ARG A 433 3.46 -10.48 12.66
N ALA A 434 4.65 -10.79 12.13
CA ALA A 434 5.90 -10.94 12.89
C ALA A 434 5.82 -11.94 14.06
N GLY A 435 5.06 -13.03 13.90
CA GLY A 435 4.94 -14.05 14.94
C GLY A 435 4.01 -13.66 16.10
N ARG A 436 3.35 -12.50 16.06
CA ARG A 436 2.40 -12.04 17.09
C ARG A 436 1.00 -12.62 16.83
N ALA A 437 0.23 -12.79 17.89
CA ALA A 437 -1.19 -13.14 17.78
C ALA A 437 -2.01 -11.92 17.33
N GLY A 438 -3.03 -12.14 16.51
CA GLY A 438 -3.94 -11.13 16.03
C GLY A 438 -5.40 -11.48 16.33
N VAL A 439 -6.27 -10.48 16.26
CA VAL A 439 -7.73 -10.63 16.39
C VAL A 439 -8.39 -10.02 15.15
N ALA A 440 -9.20 -10.80 14.46
CA ALA A 440 -10.01 -10.36 13.34
C ALA A 440 -11.49 -10.51 13.67
N ILE A 441 -12.26 -9.45 13.48
CA ILE A 441 -13.70 -9.42 13.78
C ILE A 441 -14.44 -9.00 12.53
N THR A 442 -15.47 -9.73 12.15
CA THR A 442 -16.31 -9.39 10.99
C THR A 442 -17.76 -9.18 11.42
N LEU A 443 -18.29 -8.00 11.11
CA LEU A 443 -19.68 -7.65 11.34
C LEU A 443 -20.48 -7.84 10.05
N VAL A 444 -21.35 -8.83 10.04
CA VAL A 444 -22.19 -9.20 8.90
C VAL A 444 -23.58 -8.63 9.12
N ASP A 445 -24.07 -7.83 8.18
CA ASP A 445 -25.47 -7.37 8.19
C ASP A 445 -26.40 -8.42 7.58
N TRP A 446 -27.71 -8.32 7.79
CA TRP A 446 -28.68 -9.29 7.27
C TRP A 446 -28.63 -9.47 5.76
N ASP A 447 -28.42 -8.39 5.02
CA ASP A 447 -28.27 -8.41 3.56
C ASP A 447 -26.89 -8.92 3.08
N GLU A 448 -25.95 -9.11 4.02
CA GLU A 448 -24.60 -9.59 3.74
C GLU A 448 -24.40 -11.08 4.07
N GLU A 449 -25.38 -11.78 4.67
CA GLU A 449 -25.26 -13.18 5.11
C GLU A 449 -24.87 -14.13 3.96
N THR A 450 -25.53 -14.00 2.81
CA THR A 450 -25.23 -14.85 1.65
C THR A 450 -23.79 -14.68 1.19
N ARG A 451 -23.30 -13.44 1.19
CA ARG A 451 -21.91 -13.12 0.83
C ARG A 451 -20.93 -13.70 1.84
N TRP A 452 -21.23 -13.55 3.13
CA TRP A 452 -20.39 -14.12 4.17
C TRP A 452 -20.30 -15.63 4.06
N LYS A 453 -21.41 -16.31 3.83
CA LYS A 453 -21.44 -17.76 3.63
C LYS A 453 -20.53 -18.18 2.48
N MET A 454 -20.58 -17.50 1.33
CA MET A 454 -19.68 -17.76 0.20
C MET A 454 -18.20 -17.62 0.59
N ILE A 455 -17.84 -16.56 1.34
CA ILE A 455 -16.47 -16.35 1.83
C ILE A 455 -16.05 -17.46 2.81
N SER A 456 -16.92 -17.80 3.76
CA SER A 456 -16.68 -18.85 4.75
C SER A 456 -16.45 -20.21 4.09
N ASP A 457 -17.28 -20.55 3.10
CA ASP A 457 -17.18 -21.80 2.35
C ASP A 457 -15.91 -21.85 1.48
N ALA A 458 -15.60 -20.76 0.78
CA ALA A 458 -14.41 -20.66 -0.08
C ALA A 458 -13.09 -20.78 0.70
N LEU A 459 -13.06 -20.27 1.93
CA LEU A 459 -11.88 -20.31 2.80
C LEU A 459 -11.89 -21.45 3.82
N GLY A 460 -12.95 -22.27 3.87
CA GLY A 460 -13.07 -23.37 4.82
C GLY A 460 -13.09 -22.92 6.29
N LEU A 461 -13.65 -21.72 6.58
CA LEU A 461 -13.60 -21.14 7.93
C LEU A 461 -14.50 -21.88 8.94
N GLY A 462 -15.48 -22.65 8.48
CA GLY A 462 -16.42 -23.38 9.33
C GLY A 462 -17.40 -22.49 10.12
N MET A 463 -17.58 -21.23 9.69
CA MET A 463 -18.45 -20.24 10.34
C MET A 463 -19.49 -19.66 9.36
N PRO A 464 -20.32 -20.50 8.68
CA PRO A 464 -21.24 -20.02 7.65
C PRO A 464 -22.41 -19.20 8.21
N GLU A 465 -22.78 -19.42 9.47
CA GLU A 465 -23.91 -18.78 10.15
C GLU A 465 -23.43 -18.01 11.38
N PRO A 466 -23.19 -16.70 11.24
CA PRO A 466 -22.75 -15.87 12.37
C PRO A 466 -23.85 -15.75 13.44
N ALA A 467 -23.46 -15.78 14.71
CA ALA A 467 -24.39 -15.58 15.82
C ALA A 467 -24.97 -14.15 15.77
N GLU A 468 -26.29 -14.03 15.96
CA GLU A 468 -26.96 -12.74 16.12
C GLU A 468 -26.44 -12.04 17.38
N THR A 469 -25.91 -10.85 17.21
CA THR A 469 -25.15 -10.16 18.26
C THR A 469 -25.56 -8.69 18.36
N TYR A 470 -25.90 -8.31 19.54
CA TYR A 470 -26.15 -6.92 19.93
C TYR A 470 -25.02 -6.42 20.84
N SER A 471 -24.93 -5.11 20.96
CA SER A 471 -23.94 -4.46 21.83
C SER A 471 -24.02 -4.87 23.32
N THR A 472 -25.14 -5.50 23.73
CA THR A 472 -25.38 -6.00 25.10
C THR A 472 -25.28 -7.53 25.22
N SER A 473 -24.98 -8.26 24.13
CA SER A 473 -24.92 -9.73 24.14
C SER A 473 -23.76 -10.24 25.00
N GLU A 474 -24.02 -11.16 25.91
CA GLU A 474 -23.02 -11.69 26.85
C GLU A 474 -21.84 -12.37 26.17
N HIS A 475 -22.11 -13.12 25.08
CA HIS A 475 -21.05 -13.78 24.32
C HIS A 475 -20.05 -12.80 23.70
N LEU A 476 -20.48 -11.58 23.30
CA LEU A 476 -19.58 -10.55 22.81
C LEU A 476 -18.52 -10.15 23.83
N PHE A 477 -18.95 -10.01 25.11
CA PHE A 477 -18.05 -9.63 26.19
C PHE A 477 -17.10 -10.76 26.57
N SER A 478 -17.58 -12.00 26.60
CA SER A 478 -16.75 -13.18 26.90
C SER A 478 -15.76 -13.50 25.79
N ASP A 479 -16.18 -13.46 24.52
CA ASP A 479 -15.36 -13.81 23.36
C ASP A 479 -14.15 -12.87 23.19
N LEU A 480 -14.38 -11.57 23.40
CA LEU A 480 -13.41 -10.51 23.15
C LEU A 480 -12.76 -9.96 24.43
N ASP A 481 -13.03 -10.55 25.60
CA ASP A 481 -12.56 -10.08 26.92
C ASP A 481 -12.86 -8.58 27.13
N ILE A 482 -14.11 -8.19 26.88
CA ILE A 482 -14.58 -6.82 27.08
C ILE A 482 -14.97 -6.66 28.57
N PRO A 483 -14.48 -5.64 29.28
CA PRO A 483 -14.92 -5.37 30.66
C PRO A 483 -16.43 -5.16 30.72
N ALA A 484 -17.09 -5.79 31.71
CA ALA A 484 -18.54 -5.75 31.85
C ALA A 484 -19.12 -4.33 32.07
N ASP A 485 -18.29 -3.41 32.55
CA ASP A 485 -18.62 -2.00 32.75
C ASP A 485 -18.43 -1.14 31.47
N SER A 486 -18.03 -1.76 30.37
CA SER A 486 -17.81 -1.05 29.10
C SER A 486 -19.11 -0.52 28.53
N THR A 487 -19.11 0.78 28.21
CA THR A 487 -20.24 1.47 27.60
C THR A 487 -19.90 1.85 26.15
N GLY A 488 -20.89 2.38 25.44
CA GLY A 488 -20.68 2.90 24.07
C GLY A 488 -19.83 4.16 23.98
N ARG A 489 -19.19 4.60 25.07
CA ARG A 489 -18.28 5.75 25.13
C ARG A 489 -17.05 5.43 25.97
N LEU A 490 -15.90 5.90 25.52
CA LEU A 490 -14.66 5.74 26.28
C LEU A 490 -14.68 6.70 27.50
N PRO A 491 -14.52 6.19 28.71
CA PRO A 491 -14.45 7.02 29.92
C PRO A 491 -13.33 8.06 29.84
N LEU A 492 -13.53 9.25 30.40
CA LEU A 492 -12.55 10.35 30.37
C LEU A 492 -11.18 9.92 30.90
N ALA A 493 -11.16 9.09 31.96
CA ALA A 493 -9.92 8.58 32.56
C ALA A 493 -9.11 7.66 31.63
N ARG A 494 -9.74 7.06 30.59
CA ARG A 494 -9.09 6.18 29.60
C ARG A 494 -8.70 6.90 28.31
N ARG A 495 -9.03 8.19 28.15
CA ARG A 495 -8.68 9.00 26.98
C ARG A 495 -7.23 9.49 27.08
N THR A 496 -6.28 8.60 26.89
CA THR A 496 -4.84 8.89 27.05
C THR A 496 -4.13 9.25 25.74
N ARG A 497 -4.74 8.98 24.59
CA ARG A 497 -4.15 9.26 23.29
C ARG A 497 -4.28 10.74 22.91
N ALA A 498 -3.24 11.28 22.28
CA ALA A 498 -3.19 12.71 21.94
C ALA A 498 -4.14 13.12 20.79
N GLY A 499 -4.59 12.16 20.00
CA GLY A 499 -5.48 12.36 18.85
C GLY A 499 -4.77 12.91 17.61
N LEU A 500 -5.54 13.00 16.51
CA LEU A 500 -5.03 13.42 15.21
C LEU A 500 -4.52 14.87 15.21
N GLU A 501 -5.13 15.76 16.00
CA GLU A 501 -4.73 17.18 16.07
C GLU A 501 -3.34 17.39 16.67
N ALA A 502 -2.81 16.41 17.40
CA ALA A 502 -1.45 16.46 17.95
C ALA A 502 -0.37 16.14 16.89
N GLU A 503 -0.76 15.68 15.71
CA GLU A 503 0.15 15.45 14.58
C GLU A 503 0.21 16.68 13.69
N PRO A 504 1.40 17.22 13.33
CA PRO A 504 1.52 18.37 12.45
C PRO A 504 0.89 18.08 11.08
N SER A 505 0.06 19.02 10.59
CA SER A 505 -0.41 18.98 9.20
C SER A 505 0.60 19.67 8.29
N ASP A 506 0.94 19.07 7.16
CA ASP A 506 1.87 19.65 6.16
C ASP A 506 1.35 20.97 5.60
N GLU A 507 0.02 21.18 5.58
CA GLU A 507 -0.60 22.43 5.14
C GLU A 507 -0.41 23.60 6.14
N GLY A 508 -0.25 23.30 7.45
CA GLY A 508 -0.03 24.30 8.51
C GLY A 508 1.42 24.76 8.65
N GLY A 509 2.38 23.99 8.16
CA GLY A 509 3.83 24.30 8.28
C GLY A 509 4.24 25.52 7.47
N GLN A 510 3.68 25.72 6.30
CA GLN A 510 3.96 26.88 5.46
C GLN A 510 3.33 28.18 6.01
N ALA A 511 2.13 28.10 6.57
CA ALA A 511 1.47 29.26 7.18
C ALA A 511 2.15 29.71 8.49
N ARG A 512 2.66 28.79 9.30
CA ARG A 512 3.39 29.12 10.54
C ARG A 512 4.80 29.61 10.28
N ARG A 513 5.53 29.10 9.27
CA ARG A 513 6.83 29.65 8.83
C ARG A 513 6.68 31.05 8.24
N ALA A 514 5.63 31.32 7.47
CA ALA A 514 5.33 32.67 6.97
C ALA A 514 4.92 33.66 8.08
N ALA A 515 4.26 33.21 9.15
CA ALA A 515 3.92 34.06 10.30
C ALA A 515 5.10 34.25 11.26
N GLY A 516 6.04 33.28 11.36
CA GLY A 516 7.26 33.38 12.20
C GLY A 516 8.29 34.35 11.67
N ILE A 517 8.39 34.53 10.36
CA ILE A 517 9.38 35.44 9.72
C ILE A 517 8.99 36.93 9.86
N ARG A 518 7.75 37.28 10.21
CA ARG A 518 7.31 38.65 10.42
C ARG A 518 7.46 39.19 11.84
N ARG A 519 7.94 38.39 12.81
CA ARG A 519 8.10 38.83 14.22
C ARG A 519 9.53 39.05 14.68
N GLY A 520 10.51 39.06 13.82
CA GLY A 520 11.91 39.18 14.17
C GLY A 520 12.56 40.48 13.68
N VAL A 521 12.01 41.67 13.94
CA VAL A 521 12.79 42.93 13.98
C VAL A 521 12.01 43.96 14.79
N ARG A 522 12.37 44.14 16.05
CA ARG A 522 12.49 45.42 16.76
C ARG A 522 12.95 45.16 18.19
N SER A 523 14.22 45.32 18.37
CA SER A 523 14.84 45.56 19.68
C SER A 523 14.96 47.06 19.91
N GLY A 524 14.67 47.49 21.14
CA GLY A 524 15.05 48.80 21.65
C GLY A 524 14.31 49.08 22.96
N PRO A 525 15.04 49.43 24.05
CA PRO A 525 14.46 49.48 25.39
C PRO A 525 14.00 50.92 25.75
N THR A 526 12.90 51.05 26.47
CA THR A 526 12.72 52.15 27.45
C THR A 526 11.69 51.78 28.52
N ASP A 527 12.14 52.01 29.68
CA ASP A 527 11.59 52.03 31.01
C ASP A 527 10.37 52.97 31.15
N SER A 528 9.31 52.56 31.79
CA SER A 528 8.61 53.34 32.81
C SER A 528 7.31 52.69 33.28
N GLN A 529 7.23 52.63 34.58
CA GLN A 529 6.16 52.17 35.46
C GLN A 529 4.85 52.91 35.25
N LEU A 530 3.70 52.22 35.39
CA LEU A 530 2.50 52.64 36.16
C LEU A 530 1.43 51.54 36.13
N PRO A 531 0.52 51.46 37.15
CA PRO A 531 -0.12 50.23 37.59
C PRO A 531 -1.51 49.94 36.95
N PRO A 532 -2.14 48.79 37.25
CA PRO A 532 -3.27 48.27 36.48
C PRO A 532 -4.62 48.82 36.95
N VAL A 533 -5.44 49.31 36.03
CA VAL A 533 -6.82 49.69 36.27
C VAL A 533 -7.75 48.49 36.09
N ARG A 534 -8.41 48.15 37.20
CA ARG A 534 -9.52 47.20 37.26
C ARG A 534 -10.68 47.63 36.39
N ARG A 535 -11.12 46.84 35.44
CA ARG A 535 -12.44 46.99 34.81
C ARG A 535 -13.44 46.05 35.42
N LEU A 536 -14.41 46.63 36.11
CA LEU A 536 -15.60 46.01 36.66
C LEU A 536 -16.55 45.50 35.53
N ARG A 537 -16.92 44.25 35.62
CA ARG A 537 -18.04 43.69 34.86
C ARG A 537 -19.34 44.21 35.44
N ARG A 538 -20.15 44.85 34.60
CA ARG A 538 -21.54 45.21 34.93
C ARG A 538 -22.48 44.24 34.20
N ARG A 539 -23.16 43.44 34.98
CA ARG A 539 -24.33 42.64 34.61
C ARG A 539 -25.53 43.56 34.54
N THR A 540 -26.30 43.55 33.45
CA THR A 540 -27.67 44.07 33.46
C THR A 540 -28.60 43.03 32.91
N ARG A 541 -29.68 42.83 33.64
CA ARG A 541 -30.81 41.93 33.44
C ARG A 541 -32.02 42.83 33.22
N ASN A 542 -32.86 42.49 32.21
CA ASN A 542 -34.25 42.84 31.99
C ASN A 542 -34.69 44.27 31.62
N GLY A 543 -35.40 44.35 30.47
CA GLY A 543 -36.79 44.86 30.48
C GLY A 543 -37.00 46.17 29.71
N GLU A 544 -37.84 46.04 28.66
CA GLU A 544 -38.90 46.95 28.17
C GLU A 544 -38.61 48.41 27.79
N ALA A 545 -38.81 48.70 26.51
CA ALA A 545 -39.93 49.48 25.92
C ALA A 545 -39.79 51.01 25.79
N ALA A 546 -40.20 51.48 24.62
CA ALA A 546 -40.78 52.78 24.25
C ALA A 546 -39.79 53.92 23.91
N GLY A 547 -39.81 54.38 22.71
CA GLY A 547 -40.63 55.46 22.21
C GLY A 547 -39.83 56.49 21.42
N SER A 548 -40.17 56.66 20.16
CA SER A 548 -40.56 57.84 19.39
C SER A 548 -39.49 58.86 18.94
N SER A 549 -39.70 59.16 17.70
CA SER A 549 -39.66 60.47 16.99
C SER A 549 -38.34 60.87 16.34
N ALA A 550 -38.36 60.87 15.10
CA ALA A 550 -38.62 61.90 14.10
C ALA A 550 -37.39 62.63 13.57
N GLU A 551 -37.31 62.70 12.33
CA GLU A 551 -37.25 63.74 11.29
C GLU A 551 -35.81 63.95 10.81
N THR A 552 -35.47 64.02 9.56
CA THR A 552 -36.00 64.59 8.33
C THR A 552 -35.15 64.14 7.13
N ALA A 553 -35.79 63.89 6.01
CA ALA A 553 -35.17 63.87 4.66
C ALA A 553 -35.26 65.30 4.05
N PRO A 554 -34.99 65.53 2.75
CA PRO A 554 -34.24 64.95 1.65
C PRO A 554 -33.45 66.07 0.87
N PRO A 555 -33.28 66.20 -0.44
CA PRO A 555 -33.41 65.31 -1.63
C PRO A 555 -32.38 65.51 -2.78
N ALA A 556 -32.65 64.80 -3.90
CA ALA A 556 -32.48 65.15 -5.33
C ALA A 556 -31.11 64.81 -5.99
N GLU A 557 -30.93 64.44 -7.23
CA GLU A 557 -31.79 64.33 -8.41
C GLU A 557 -31.09 63.41 -9.45
N HIS A 558 -31.93 62.82 -10.30
CA HIS A 558 -31.64 62.12 -11.56
C HIS A 558 -31.11 63.04 -12.69
N PRO A 559 -30.78 62.58 -13.96
CA PRO A 559 -31.61 61.70 -14.76
C PRO A 559 -30.94 60.79 -15.84
N CYS A 560 -31.66 59.80 -16.33
CA CYS A 560 -32.00 59.33 -17.70
C CYS A 560 -30.86 58.91 -18.67
N ASP A 561 -30.99 57.91 -19.53
CA ASP A 561 -32.08 57.57 -20.41
C ASP A 561 -31.83 56.26 -21.21
N HIS A 562 -32.90 55.60 -21.58
CA HIS A 562 -33.22 54.70 -22.73
C HIS A 562 -32.43 53.43 -23.01
N GLY A 563 -32.96 52.31 -23.16
CA GLY A 563 -34.17 51.69 -23.80
C GLY A 563 -33.66 50.47 -24.54
N ASP A 564 -34.25 49.36 -24.72
CA ASP A 564 -35.57 48.93 -25.14
C ASP A 564 -35.71 47.40 -25.09
N ALA A 565 -36.86 46.96 -24.68
CA ALA A 565 -37.77 45.90 -25.07
C ALA A 565 -37.30 44.43 -25.38
N GLY A 566 -37.80 43.54 -24.64
CA GLY A 566 -38.18 42.17 -24.55
C GLY A 566 -38.67 41.38 -25.79
N PRO A 567 -39.35 40.23 -25.72
CA PRO A 567 -40.04 39.58 -24.60
C PRO A 567 -39.90 38.03 -24.49
N ARG A 568 -40.43 37.53 -23.40
CA ARG A 568 -40.65 36.15 -22.94
C ARG A 568 -41.35 35.24 -23.94
N ARG A 569 -41.04 33.90 -23.95
CA ARG A 569 -42.05 32.85 -24.12
C ARG A 569 -41.74 31.60 -23.28
N ARG A 570 -42.67 31.31 -22.35
CA ARG A 570 -42.96 30.01 -21.72
C ARG A 570 -43.72 29.14 -22.72
N ARG A 571 -43.48 27.80 -22.71
CA ARG A 571 -44.45 26.71 -22.97
C ARG A 571 -43.94 25.44 -22.33
N ARG A 572 -44.49 24.91 -21.31
CA ARG A 572 -45.68 24.09 -21.00
C ARG A 572 -45.76 22.79 -21.81
N ARG A 573 -45.66 21.70 -21.03
CA ARG A 573 -46.22 20.34 -21.08
C ARG A 573 -47.11 19.97 -22.26
N SER A 574 -46.93 18.70 -22.79
CA SER A 574 -48.06 17.79 -22.89
C SER A 574 -47.59 16.33 -22.97
N ARG A 575 -48.37 15.49 -22.28
CA ARG A 575 -48.42 14.02 -22.34
C ARG A 575 -49.08 13.60 -23.66
N GLY A 576 -48.74 12.41 -24.17
CA GLY A 576 -49.53 11.71 -25.18
C GLY A 576 -49.14 10.23 -25.22
N ARG A 577 -50.03 9.37 -24.74
CA ARG A 577 -50.12 7.91 -24.98
C ARG A 577 -50.67 7.68 -26.42
N ASN A 578 -50.22 6.57 -27.05
CA ASN A 578 -51.04 5.49 -27.67
C ASN A 578 -50.11 4.53 -28.41
N ALA A 579 -50.14 3.29 -28.19
CA ALA A 579 -50.87 2.09 -28.58
C ALA A 579 -51.04 1.87 -30.10
N GLY A 580 -50.64 0.67 -30.55
CA GLY A 580 -51.15 0.05 -31.80
C GLY A 580 -50.07 -0.76 -32.55
N THR A 581 -49.93 -2.06 -32.29
CA THR A 581 -50.31 -3.24 -33.12
C THR A 581 -49.78 -3.35 -34.56
N GLY A 582 -49.25 -4.54 -34.91
CA GLY A 582 -49.24 -5.20 -36.21
C GLY A 582 -47.87 -5.64 -36.67
N GLU A 583 -47.44 -6.86 -36.51
CA GLU A 583 -47.60 -8.12 -37.22
C GLU A 583 -46.82 -8.25 -38.53
N HIS A 584 -46.18 -9.43 -38.65
CA HIS A 584 -45.65 -10.15 -39.84
C HIS A 584 -44.30 -9.67 -40.42
N GLY A 585 -43.32 -10.44 -40.70
CA GLY A 585 -43.21 -11.88 -40.91
C GLY A 585 -41.89 -12.17 -41.63
N SER A 586 -41.39 -13.38 -41.44
CA SER A 586 -40.55 -14.14 -42.36
C SER A 586 -39.04 -13.94 -42.40
N GLN A 587 -38.35 -14.89 -41.83
CA GLN A 587 -37.08 -15.52 -42.33
C GLN A 587 -37.28 -16.05 -43.77
N PRO A 588 -36.26 -16.51 -44.53
CA PRO A 588 -35.05 -17.25 -44.09
C PRO A 588 -33.75 -17.14 -44.95
N ARG A 589 -32.70 -17.85 -44.45
CA ARG A 589 -31.57 -18.57 -45.15
C ARG A 589 -30.49 -17.73 -45.83
N ALA A 590 -29.26 -17.98 -45.56
CA ALA A 590 -28.27 -19.03 -45.48
C ALA A 590 -27.15 -18.81 -46.55
N ALA A 591 -25.97 -19.16 -46.10
CA ALA A 591 -24.80 -19.62 -46.90
C ALA A 591 -23.74 -18.57 -47.33
N GLY A 592 -22.56 -18.88 -46.91
CA GLY A 592 -21.27 -18.38 -47.31
C GLY A 592 -20.27 -18.53 -46.17
#